data_922229bc47f1a843ca3319d7f7dbc8a0
#
_entry.id   922229bc47f1a843ca3319d7f7dbc8a0
#
_cell.length_a   1.000
_cell.length_b   1.000
_cell.length_c   1.000
_cell.angle_alpha   90.00
_cell.angle_beta   90.00
_cell.angle_gamma   90.00
#
_symmetry.space_group_name_H-M   'P 1'
#
loop_
_entity.id
_entity.type
_entity.pdbx_description
1 polymer ?
#
loop_
_entity_poly.entity_id
_entity_poly.type
_entity_poly.pdbx_seq_one_letter_code
_entity_poly.pdbx_strand_id
1 'polypeptide(L)'
;MTIQQLRQFCILAEYENITLASKALFITQPALSMVLKNVEKELGLPLFDRKGRNIYLNHLGKDFYNFAKRTLADYDALLEKFRAPHQDSDALHFCYSSAYIPDYVLPAFSADNPNIPITINEVEEKMIPHFLQNEIYDIAISSLKCDTGNQGLISANFFRNKLMVSVPFNNPLASHKLLRIEDLSGQKFFRLSKHGEFSDELDALAKAKGVQMNIAQRVNYEIIKKLQKDFDFLYFITTLQAQFDYIPMNRKLIPIEEESLFTKNMYVSYLKNNEEKALQFIDWAKQKLIDFADISLT
;
A
#
# COMPACT_ATOMS: atom_id res chain seq x y z
N MET A 1 0.98 -16.36 26.21
CA MET A 1 1.58 -15.58 25.10
C MET A 1 1.09 -14.14 25.17
N THR A 2 1.96 -13.13 24.95
CA THR A 2 1.63 -11.70 25.06
C THR A 2 1.67 -11.04 23.68
N ILE A 3 1.00 -9.90 23.52
CA ILE A 3 1.04 -9.08 22.30
C ILE A 3 2.49 -8.70 21.92
N GLN A 4 3.33 -8.39 22.91
CA GLN A 4 4.73 -8.09 22.66
C GLN A 4 5.49 -9.30 22.10
N GLN A 5 5.24 -10.51 22.60
CA GLN A 5 5.85 -11.74 22.08
C GLN A 5 5.39 -12.01 20.64
N LEU A 6 4.12 -11.75 20.30
CA LEU A 6 3.64 -11.84 18.91
C LEU A 6 4.37 -10.85 18.00
N ARG A 7 4.56 -9.59 18.41
CA ARG A 7 5.32 -8.59 17.63
C ARG A 7 6.76 -9.04 17.42
N GLN A 8 7.43 -9.50 18.48
CA GLN A 8 8.82 -9.97 18.41
C GLN A 8 8.96 -11.21 17.50
N PHE A 9 7.99 -12.12 17.55
CA PHE A 9 7.93 -13.26 16.65
C PHE A 9 7.75 -12.83 15.19
N CYS A 10 6.84 -11.92 14.90
CA CYS A 10 6.61 -11.44 13.53
C CYS A 10 7.87 -10.77 12.93
N ILE A 11 8.56 -9.93 13.69
CA ILE A 11 9.82 -9.32 13.25
C ILE A 11 10.89 -10.41 13.00
N LEU A 12 10.99 -11.42 13.89
CA LEU A 12 11.91 -12.52 13.67
C LEU A 12 11.59 -13.34 12.42
N ALA A 13 10.31 -13.56 12.14
CA ALA A 13 9.82 -14.24 10.95
C ALA A 13 10.15 -13.49 9.65
N GLU A 14 10.06 -12.16 9.66
CA GLU A 14 10.37 -11.30 8.50
C GLU A 14 11.87 -11.27 8.18
N TYR A 15 12.72 -11.30 9.20
CA TYR A 15 14.17 -11.25 9.00
C TYR A 15 14.81 -12.64 8.80
N GLU A 16 14.16 -13.70 9.27
CA GLU A 16 14.71 -15.08 9.32
C GLU A 16 16.17 -15.16 9.85
N ASN A 17 16.53 -14.16 10.66
CA ASN A 17 17.85 -13.97 11.22
C ASN A 17 17.77 -13.32 12.60
N ILE A 18 18.17 -14.08 13.64
CA ILE A 18 18.08 -13.61 15.04
C ILE A 18 18.90 -12.33 15.27
N THR A 19 20.08 -12.22 14.63
CA THR A 19 20.96 -11.06 14.80
C THR A 19 20.34 -9.81 14.21
N LEU A 20 19.78 -9.88 13.02
CA LEU A 20 19.15 -8.75 12.36
C LEU A 20 17.84 -8.37 13.06
N ALA A 21 17.00 -9.34 13.39
CA ALA A 21 15.75 -9.13 14.10
C ALA A 21 15.97 -8.52 15.50
N SER A 22 16.97 -8.98 16.25
CA SER A 22 17.28 -8.41 17.58
C SER A 22 17.73 -6.96 17.49
N LYS A 23 18.51 -6.59 16.46
CA LYS A 23 18.89 -5.18 16.20
C LYS A 23 17.67 -4.34 15.84
N ALA A 24 16.77 -4.83 14.97
CA ALA A 24 15.55 -4.13 14.61
C ALA A 24 14.62 -3.90 15.81
N LEU A 25 14.61 -4.84 16.75
CA LEU A 25 13.82 -4.77 17.99
C LEU A 25 14.52 -4.03 19.14
N PHE A 26 15.79 -3.61 18.97
CA PHE A 26 16.60 -2.98 20.03
C PHE A 26 16.72 -3.84 21.29
N ILE A 27 16.82 -5.18 21.13
CA ILE A 27 17.03 -6.14 22.22
C ILE A 27 18.25 -7.02 21.96
N THR A 28 18.69 -7.78 22.98
CA THR A 28 19.80 -8.71 22.81
C THR A 28 19.36 -10.00 22.09
N GLN A 29 20.28 -10.65 21.35
CA GLN A 29 20.01 -11.94 20.71
C GLN A 29 19.57 -13.04 21.71
N PRO A 30 20.17 -13.20 22.91
CA PRO A 30 19.69 -14.15 23.91
C PRO A 30 18.22 -13.86 24.33
N ALA A 31 17.85 -12.58 24.49
CA ALA A 31 16.49 -12.21 24.84
C ALA A 31 15.49 -12.64 23.75
N LEU A 32 15.78 -12.34 22.47
CA LEU A 32 14.92 -12.74 21.35
C LEU A 32 14.85 -14.27 21.22
N SER A 33 15.95 -14.96 21.41
CA SER A 33 16.00 -16.45 21.41
C SER A 33 15.13 -17.04 22.52
N MET A 34 15.10 -16.39 23.70
CA MET A 34 14.24 -16.83 24.80
C MET A 34 12.75 -16.59 24.49
N VAL A 35 12.42 -15.48 23.86
CA VAL A 35 11.05 -15.21 23.39
C VAL A 35 10.58 -16.32 22.45
N LEU A 36 11.38 -16.64 21.42
CA LEU A 36 11.06 -17.73 20.50
C LEU A 36 10.84 -19.06 21.23
N LYS A 37 11.77 -19.45 22.13
CA LYS A 37 11.62 -20.66 22.92
C LYS A 37 10.35 -20.69 23.76
N ASN A 38 9.95 -19.55 24.35
CA ASN A 38 8.74 -19.46 25.15
C ASN A 38 7.48 -19.62 24.29
N VAL A 39 7.44 -18.99 23.10
CA VAL A 39 6.34 -19.16 22.14
C VAL A 39 6.23 -20.61 21.67
N GLU A 40 7.33 -21.22 21.22
CA GLU A 40 7.37 -22.63 20.79
C GLU A 40 6.99 -23.59 21.90
N LYS A 41 7.46 -23.32 23.13
CA LYS A 41 7.11 -24.13 24.33
C LYS A 41 5.61 -24.05 24.65
N GLU A 42 5.00 -22.86 24.55
CA GLU A 42 3.57 -22.67 24.81
C GLU A 42 2.71 -23.38 23.78
N LEU A 43 3.15 -23.37 22.50
CA LEU A 43 2.48 -24.07 21.40
C LEU A 43 2.78 -25.57 21.37
N GLY A 44 3.85 -26.00 22.02
CA GLY A 44 4.32 -27.39 21.99
C GLY A 44 4.96 -27.83 20.68
N LEU A 45 5.26 -26.89 19.77
CA LEU A 45 5.71 -27.15 18.40
C LEU A 45 6.82 -26.17 18.00
N PRO A 46 7.84 -26.63 17.23
CA PRO A 46 8.82 -25.73 16.63
C PRO A 46 8.19 -24.93 15.46
N LEU A 47 8.52 -23.66 15.37
CA LEU A 47 8.03 -22.75 14.32
C LEU A 47 9.11 -22.45 13.26
N PHE A 48 10.38 -22.71 13.59
CA PHE A 48 11.50 -22.49 12.69
C PHE A 48 12.34 -23.74 12.48
N ASP A 49 12.81 -23.92 11.26
CA ASP A 49 13.87 -24.84 10.91
C ASP A 49 15.24 -24.14 10.99
N ARG A 50 16.28 -24.84 11.43
CA ARG A 50 17.64 -24.33 11.49
C ARG A 50 18.49 -24.88 10.34
N LYS A 51 19.10 -23.96 9.56
CA LYS A 51 20.10 -24.33 8.55
C LYS A 51 21.39 -23.53 8.79
N GLY A 52 22.34 -24.14 9.45
CA GLY A 52 23.58 -23.46 9.84
C GLY A 52 23.33 -22.33 10.86
N ARG A 53 23.68 -21.11 10.49
CA ARG A 53 23.47 -19.90 11.32
C ARG A 53 22.12 -19.21 11.10
N ASN A 54 21.36 -19.62 10.09
CA ASN A 54 20.08 -19.03 9.73
C ASN A 54 18.93 -19.89 10.24
N ILE A 55 17.80 -19.24 10.45
CA ILE A 55 16.52 -19.86 10.79
C ILE A 55 15.52 -19.54 9.69
N TYR A 56 14.60 -20.45 9.39
CA TYR A 56 13.57 -20.30 8.37
C TYR A 56 12.24 -20.76 8.92
N LEU A 57 11.17 -20.01 8.63
CA LEU A 57 9.83 -20.45 9.01
C LEU A 57 9.50 -21.80 8.37
N ASN A 58 9.17 -22.79 9.21
CA ASN A 58 8.55 -24.02 8.72
C ASN A 58 7.06 -23.80 8.40
N HIS A 59 6.33 -24.81 7.97
CA HIS A 59 4.91 -24.67 7.60
C HIS A 59 4.05 -24.20 8.78
N LEU A 60 4.26 -24.72 9.98
CA LEU A 60 3.56 -24.29 11.19
C LEU A 60 3.92 -22.87 11.59
N GLY A 61 5.20 -22.47 11.40
CA GLY A 61 5.65 -21.10 11.60
C GLY A 61 4.96 -20.11 10.65
N LYS A 62 4.73 -20.49 9.39
CA LYS A 62 3.98 -19.66 8.43
C LYS A 62 2.51 -19.50 8.85
N ASP A 63 1.87 -20.58 9.28
CA ASP A 63 0.48 -20.53 9.76
C ASP A 63 0.38 -19.65 11.02
N PHE A 64 1.32 -19.83 11.94
CA PHE A 64 1.39 -19.02 13.16
C PHE A 64 1.72 -17.54 12.85
N TYR A 65 2.59 -17.27 11.89
CA TYR A 65 2.89 -15.92 11.45
C TYR A 65 1.64 -15.20 10.90
N ASN A 66 0.86 -15.88 10.07
CA ASN A 66 -0.40 -15.33 9.54
C ASN A 66 -1.42 -15.08 10.67
N PHE A 67 -1.51 -15.98 11.65
CA PHE A 67 -2.34 -15.78 12.84
C PHE A 67 -1.87 -14.58 13.67
N ALA A 68 -0.56 -14.51 13.96
CA ALA A 68 0.03 -13.45 14.75
C ALA A 68 -0.16 -12.08 14.10
N LYS A 69 0.04 -11.97 12.79
CA LYS A 69 -0.21 -10.73 12.03
C LYS A 69 -1.67 -10.28 12.13
N ARG A 70 -2.62 -11.19 11.95
CA ARG A 70 -4.05 -10.85 12.10
C ARG A 70 -4.38 -10.38 13.51
N THR A 71 -3.92 -11.12 14.53
CA THR A 71 -4.18 -10.78 15.93
C THR A 71 -3.59 -9.41 16.30
N LEU A 72 -2.39 -9.10 15.81
CA LEU A 72 -1.76 -7.79 16.04
C LEU A 72 -2.51 -6.66 15.32
N ALA A 73 -2.95 -6.91 14.10
CA ALA A 73 -3.73 -5.94 13.35
C ALA A 73 -5.07 -5.63 14.02
N ASP A 74 -5.79 -6.67 14.49
CA ASP A 74 -7.04 -6.50 15.26
C ASP A 74 -6.81 -5.72 16.55
N TYR A 75 -5.74 -6.06 17.26
CA TYR A 75 -5.39 -5.37 18.51
C TYR A 75 -5.08 -3.89 18.28
N ASP A 76 -4.26 -3.58 17.25
CA ASP A 76 -3.89 -2.21 16.92
C ASP A 76 -5.09 -1.39 16.44
N ALA A 77 -5.93 -1.97 15.57
CA ALA A 77 -7.15 -1.34 15.09
C ALA A 77 -8.15 -1.06 16.24
N LEU A 78 -8.29 -2.01 17.18
CA LEU A 78 -9.12 -1.80 18.36
C LEU A 78 -8.57 -0.66 19.23
N LEU A 79 -7.26 -0.60 19.45
CA LEU A 79 -6.64 0.50 20.20
C LEU A 79 -6.87 1.85 19.53
N GLU A 80 -6.76 1.93 18.21
CA GLU A 80 -7.04 3.16 17.45
C GLU A 80 -8.50 3.57 17.59
N LYS A 81 -9.43 2.62 17.48
CA LYS A 81 -10.87 2.89 17.70
C LYS A 81 -11.15 3.45 19.10
N PHE A 82 -10.44 2.97 20.14
CA PHE A 82 -10.57 3.50 21.50
C PHE A 82 -9.82 4.80 21.77
N ARG A 83 -8.80 5.11 20.97
CA ARG A 83 -8.07 6.39 21.06
C ARG A 83 -8.79 7.52 20.34
N ALA A 84 -9.60 7.20 19.32
CA ALA A 84 -10.49 8.19 18.73
C ALA A 84 -11.43 8.76 19.80
N PRO A 85 -11.69 10.07 19.84
CA PRO A 85 -12.59 10.67 20.83
C PRO A 85 -13.95 9.97 20.75
N HIS A 86 -14.35 9.31 21.82
CA HIS A 86 -15.58 8.50 21.93
C HIS A 86 -16.90 9.29 21.80
N GLN A 87 -16.89 10.54 21.31
CA GLN A 87 -18.06 11.40 21.34
C GLN A 87 -18.86 11.49 20.02
N ASP A 88 -18.34 10.95 18.91
CA ASP A 88 -19.09 11.06 17.65
C ASP A 88 -19.44 9.67 17.10
N SER A 89 -20.70 9.28 17.30
CA SER A 89 -21.33 8.13 16.61
C SER A 89 -21.33 8.30 15.08
N ASP A 90 -21.04 9.51 14.60
CA ASP A 90 -21.06 9.92 13.17
C ASP A 90 -19.67 9.92 12.52
N ALA A 91 -18.61 9.55 13.25
CA ALA A 91 -17.27 9.45 12.68
C ALA A 91 -17.19 8.34 11.62
N LEU A 92 -16.52 8.64 10.50
CA LEU A 92 -16.22 7.67 9.46
C LEU A 92 -14.82 7.09 9.65
N HIS A 93 -14.75 5.78 9.80
CA HIS A 93 -13.50 5.07 9.99
C HIS A 93 -13.05 4.44 8.67
N PHE A 94 -12.01 5.01 8.06
CA PHE A 94 -11.45 4.53 6.80
C PHE A 94 -10.22 3.65 7.04
N CYS A 95 -10.11 2.59 6.25
CA CYS A 95 -8.82 1.94 6.02
C CYS A 95 -8.47 1.94 4.53
N TYR A 96 -7.17 1.83 4.23
CA TYR A 96 -6.68 1.83 2.86
C TYR A 96 -5.40 0.97 2.76
N SER A 97 -5.12 0.48 1.57
CA SER A 97 -3.87 -0.23 1.24
C SER A 97 -3.00 0.50 0.22
N SER A 98 -3.49 1.61 -0.35
CA SER A 98 -2.76 2.43 -1.32
C SER A 98 -2.27 3.72 -0.69
N ALA A 99 -0.97 3.98 -0.79
CA ALA A 99 -0.30 5.11 -0.13
C ALA A 99 -0.78 6.51 -0.57
N TYR A 100 -1.54 6.62 -1.65
CA TYR A 100 -1.94 7.91 -2.22
C TYR A 100 -3.35 8.37 -1.81
N ILE A 101 -4.14 7.50 -1.23
CA ILE A 101 -5.50 7.82 -0.78
C ILE A 101 -5.49 8.82 0.38
N PRO A 102 -4.66 8.64 1.45
CA PRO A 102 -4.63 9.59 2.55
C PRO A 102 -4.05 10.94 2.17
N ASP A 103 -3.17 10.99 1.16
CA ASP A 103 -2.49 12.24 0.79
C ASP A 103 -3.40 13.19 0.01
N TYR A 104 -4.41 12.67 -0.71
CA TYR A 104 -5.19 13.45 -1.66
C TYR A 104 -6.70 13.33 -1.49
N VAL A 105 -7.22 12.12 -1.49
CA VAL A 105 -8.67 11.88 -1.53
C VAL A 105 -9.34 12.23 -0.21
N LEU A 106 -8.82 11.69 0.89
CA LEU A 106 -9.43 11.87 2.20
C LEU A 106 -9.30 13.29 2.76
N PRO A 107 -8.18 14.02 2.57
CA PRO A 107 -8.11 15.43 2.93
C PRO A 107 -9.12 16.30 2.17
N ALA A 108 -9.34 16.01 0.87
CA ALA A 108 -10.34 16.73 0.08
C ALA A 108 -11.77 16.45 0.58
N PHE A 109 -12.07 15.18 0.91
CA PHE A 109 -13.35 14.83 1.51
C PHE A 109 -13.58 15.54 2.86
N SER A 110 -12.57 15.53 3.73
CA SER A 110 -12.65 16.20 5.04
C SER A 110 -12.83 17.71 4.91
N ALA A 111 -12.17 18.35 3.94
CA ALA A 111 -12.31 19.78 3.70
C ALA A 111 -13.74 20.18 3.25
N ASP A 112 -14.37 19.33 2.44
CA ASP A 112 -15.74 19.56 1.96
C ASP A 112 -16.81 19.14 3.00
N ASN A 113 -16.44 18.28 3.96
CA ASN A 113 -17.33 17.76 5.01
C ASN A 113 -16.75 17.99 6.40
N PRO A 114 -16.55 19.26 6.83
CA PRO A 114 -15.82 19.56 8.08
C PRO A 114 -16.56 19.09 9.36
N ASN A 115 -17.84 18.79 9.26
CA ASN A 115 -18.64 18.31 10.37
C ASN A 115 -18.60 16.78 10.54
N ILE A 116 -17.94 16.06 9.62
CA ILE A 116 -17.83 14.61 9.70
C ILE A 116 -16.41 14.28 10.17
N PRO A 117 -16.23 13.82 11.41
CA PRO A 117 -14.94 13.36 11.86
C PRO A 117 -14.52 12.13 11.07
N ILE A 118 -13.27 12.09 10.60
CA ILE A 118 -12.72 10.92 9.91
C ILE A 118 -11.49 10.40 10.62
N THR A 119 -11.35 9.09 10.64
CA THR A 119 -10.09 8.42 11.00
C THR A 119 -9.60 7.61 9.82
N ILE A 120 -8.27 7.54 9.66
CA ILE A 120 -7.64 6.99 8.47
C ILE A 120 -6.50 6.08 8.89
N ASN A 121 -6.52 4.81 8.48
CA ASN A 121 -5.47 3.87 8.82
C ASN A 121 -4.99 3.07 7.61
N GLU A 122 -3.67 2.99 7.46
CA GLU A 122 -3.05 2.07 6.49
C GLU A 122 -3.11 0.65 7.02
N VAL A 123 -3.58 -0.28 6.18
CA VAL A 123 -3.70 -1.69 6.53
C VAL A 123 -3.15 -2.57 5.41
N GLU A 124 -2.78 -3.78 5.77
CA GLU A 124 -2.40 -4.78 4.78
C GLU A 124 -3.66 -5.20 3.97
N GLU A 125 -3.59 -5.11 2.64
CA GLU A 125 -4.75 -5.29 1.75
C GLU A 125 -5.54 -6.57 2.01
N LYS A 126 -4.84 -7.68 2.26
CA LYS A 126 -5.47 -8.97 2.56
C LYS A 126 -6.29 -8.99 3.86
N MET A 127 -6.07 -8.02 4.75
CA MET A 127 -6.79 -7.89 6.02
C MET A 127 -8.08 -7.08 5.91
N ILE A 128 -8.27 -6.35 4.82
CA ILE A 128 -9.43 -5.47 4.61
C ILE A 128 -10.77 -6.21 4.78
N PRO A 129 -11.01 -7.38 4.16
CA PRO A 129 -12.29 -8.09 4.33
C PRO A 129 -12.57 -8.44 5.80
N HIS A 130 -11.54 -8.86 6.53
CA HIS A 130 -11.65 -9.19 7.96
C HIS A 130 -12.02 -7.96 8.80
N PHE A 131 -11.38 -6.82 8.55
CA PHE A 131 -11.66 -5.58 9.29
C PHE A 131 -13.07 -5.05 9.03
N LEU A 132 -13.53 -5.09 7.77
CA LEU A 132 -14.88 -4.67 7.43
C LEU A 132 -15.94 -5.59 8.05
N GLN A 133 -15.73 -6.92 8.01
CA GLN A 133 -16.65 -7.90 8.59
C GLN A 133 -16.81 -7.77 10.11
N ASN A 134 -15.76 -7.36 10.80
CA ASN A 134 -15.76 -7.13 12.24
C ASN A 134 -16.10 -5.67 12.62
N GLU A 135 -16.56 -4.86 11.65
CA GLU A 135 -16.95 -3.46 11.85
C GLU A 135 -15.88 -2.60 12.54
N ILE A 136 -14.59 -2.96 12.29
CA ILE A 136 -13.44 -2.20 12.80
C ILE A 136 -13.30 -0.90 12.01
N TYR A 137 -13.54 -0.97 10.69
CA TYR A 137 -13.63 0.18 9.78
C TYR A 137 -14.97 0.16 9.06
N ASP A 138 -15.48 1.35 8.75
CA ASP A 138 -16.74 1.52 8.01
C ASP A 138 -16.51 1.36 6.50
N ILE A 139 -15.38 1.89 6.00
CA ILE A 139 -15.08 1.99 4.57
C ILE A 139 -13.61 1.62 4.33
N ALA A 140 -13.38 0.82 3.29
CA ALA A 140 -12.04 0.52 2.80
C ALA A 140 -11.84 1.00 1.37
N ILE A 141 -10.63 1.51 1.07
CA ILE A 141 -10.22 1.91 -0.28
C ILE A 141 -8.98 1.11 -0.67
N SER A 142 -9.11 0.23 -1.66
CA SER A 142 -8.03 -0.67 -2.06
C SER A 142 -8.19 -1.17 -3.50
N SER A 143 -7.17 -1.87 -4.00
CA SER A 143 -7.26 -2.61 -5.25
C SER A 143 -7.95 -3.98 -5.09
N LEU A 144 -8.19 -4.42 -3.86
CA LEU A 144 -8.87 -5.67 -3.57
C LEU A 144 -10.39 -5.52 -3.66
N LYS A 145 -11.01 -6.34 -4.50
CA LYS A 145 -12.46 -6.48 -4.55
C LYS A 145 -12.95 -7.44 -3.45
N CYS A 146 -13.65 -6.93 -2.45
CA CYS A 146 -14.00 -7.66 -1.22
C CYS A 146 -15.34 -8.43 -1.30
N ASP A 147 -16.15 -8.25 -2.34
CA ASP A 147 -17.48 -8.85 -2.49
C ASP A 147 -17.47 -10.33 -2.95
N THR A 148 -16.29 -10.92 -3.10
CA THR A 148 -16.08 -12.28 -3.60
C THR A 148 -16.26 -13.35 -2.52
N GLY A 149 -17.39 -13.47 -1.91
CA GLY A 149 -17.56 -14.52 -0.87
C GLY A 149 -18.79 -14.40 0.00
N ASN A 150 -19.66 -13.49 -0.33
CA ASN A 150 -21.04 -13.42 0.17
C ASN A 150 -21.23 -13.28 1.68
N GLN A 151 -20.46 -12.41 2.33
CA GLN A 151 -20.63 -12.12 3.76
C GLN A 151 -21.16 -10.68 4.01
N GLY A 152 -22.00 -10.17 3.11
CA GLY A 152 -22.57 -8.82 3.23
C GLY A 152 -21.59 -7.70 2.85
N LEU A 153 -20.40 -8.03 2.33
CA LEU A 153 -19.45 -7.05 1.79
C LEU A 153 -19.86 -6.61 0.39
N ILE A 154 -19.80 -5.32 0.16
CA ILE A 154 -20.06 -4.67 -1.12
C ILE A 154 -18.80 -3.95 -1.55
N SER A 155 -18.46 -4.04 -2.84
CA SER A 155 -17.35 -3.30 -3.45
C SER A 155 -17.87 -2.51 -4.65
N ALA A 156 -17.86 -1.19 -4.53
CA ALA A 156 -18.17 -0.28 -5.62
C ALA A 156 -16.89 0.08 -6.39
N ASN A 157 -16.96 0.11 -7.72
CA ASN A 157 -15.86 0.65 -8.52
C ASN A 157 -15.64 2.13 -8.15
N PHE A 158 -14.38 2.50 -7.96
CA PHE A 158 -14.01 3.84 -7.57
C PHE A 158 -13.30 4.56 -8.72
N PHE A 159 -12.10 4.14 -9.07
CA PHE A 159 -11.35 4.65 -10.23
C PHE A 159 -10.35 3.61 -10.74
N ARG A 160 -9.74 3.90 -11.90
CA ARG A 160 -8.64 3.10 -12.45
C ARG A 160 -7.34 3.84 -12.27
N ASN A 161 -6.41 3.27 -11.50
CA ASN A 161 -5.09 3.83 -11.28
C ASN A 161 -4.10 3.21 -12.27
N LYS A 162 -3.47 4.04 -13.12
CA LYS A 162 -2.51 3.59 -14.13
C LYS A 162 -1.12 4.10 -13.79
N LEU A 163 -0.11 3.25 -14.02
CA LEU A 163 1.29 3.67 -13.95
C LEU A 163 1.69 4.37 -15.24
N MET A 164 2.38 5.48 -15.10
CA MET A 164 2.88 6.30 -16.19
C MET A 164 4.35 6.63 -15.93
N VAL A 165 5.05 7.05 -16.97
CA VAL A 165 6.40 7.59 -16.88
C VAL A 165 6.36 9.09 -17.10
N SER A 166 6.91 9.84 -16.16
CA SER A 166 7.14 11.28 -16.33
C SER A 166 8.46 11.48 -17.04
N VAL A 167 8.40 12.07 -18.25
CA VAL A 167 9.51 12.23 -19.19
C VAL A 167 9.75 13.72 -19.45
N PRO A 168 10.97 14.26 -19.27
CA PRO A 168 11.29 15.64 -19.66
C PRO A 168 11.15 15.84 -21.17
N PHE A 169 10.70 17.00 -21.63
CA PHE A 169 10.53 17.28 -23.06
C PHE A 169 11.82 17.25 -23.89
N ASN A 170 12.99 17.47 -23.26
CA ASN A 170 14.29 17.34 -23.90
C ASN A 170 14.76 15.87 -24.05
N ASN A 171 14.08 14.90 -23.45
CA ASN A 171 14.37 13.49 -23.61
C ASN A 171 13.71 12.96 -24.90
N PRO A 172 14.40 12.18 -25.75
CA PRO A 172 13.83 11.62 -26.98
C PRO A 172 12.53 10.83 -26.79
N LEU A 173 12.36 10.19 -25.64
CA LEU A 173 11.14 9.45 -25.30
C LEU A 173 9.89 10.34 -25.23
N ALA A 174 10.03 11.66 -25.04
CA ALA A 174 8.91 12.57 -25.01
C ALA A 174 8.12 12.64 -26.34
N SER A 175 8.72 12.22 -27.45
CA SER A 175 8.03 12.11 -28.75
C SER A 175 7.04 10.93 -28.82
N HIS A 176 7.16 9.95 -27.92
CA HIS A 176 6.32 8.75 -27.91
C HIS A 176 4.93 9.08 -27.31
N LYS A 177 3.92 8.34 -27.78
CA LYS A 177 2.57 8.33 -27.18
C LYS A 177 2.41 7.21 -26.18
N LEU A 178 3.20 6.17 -26.30
CA LEU A 178 3.19 4.95 -25.49
C LEU A 178 4.64 4.46 -25.39
N LEU A 179 5.06 3.98 -24.23
CA LEU A 179 6.39 3.44 -23.99
C LEU A 179 6.30 1.95 -23.74
N ARG A 180 7.22 1.19 -24.33
CA ARG A 180 7.48 -0.19 -23.92
C ARG A 180 8.49 -0.20 -22.79
N ILE A 181 8.47 -1.25 -21.98
CA ILE A 181 9.44 -1.38 -20.89
C ILE A 181 10.88 -1.37 -21.43
N GLU A 182 11.10 -1.89 -22.64
CA GLU A 182 12.41 -1.92 -23.32
C GLU A 182 12.95 -0.52 -23.66
N ASP A 183 12.06 0.44 -23.92
CA ASP A 183 12.43 1.84 -24.21
C ASP A 183 13.06 2.53 -23.00
N LEU A 184 12.83 1.96 -21.80
CA LEU A 184 13.36 2.47 -20.54
C LEU A 184 14.78 2.00 -20.26
N SER A 185 15.35 1.11 -21.10
CA SER A 185 16.71 0.58 -20.94
C SER A 185 17.75 1.69 -21.01
N GLY A 186 18.65 1.73 -20.04
CA GLY A 186 19.71 2.73 -19.95
C GLY A 186 19.28 4.15 -19.57
N GLN A 187 17.98 4.41 -19.46
CA GLN A 187 17.46 5.70 -18.99
C GLN A 187 17.76 5.91 -17.51
N LYS A 188 18.00 7.16 -17.11
CA LYS A 188 18.22 7.53 -15.71
C LYS A 188 16.89 7.71 -14.99
N PHE A 189 16.71 6.98 -13.89
CA PHE A 189 15.51 7.03 -13.08
C PHE A 189 15.77 7.52 -11.66
N PHE A 190 14.83 8.31 -11.14
CA PHE A 190 14.59 8.38 -9.71
C PHE A 190 13.47 7.41 -9.36
N ARG A 191 13.71 6.63 -8.31
CA ARG A 191 12.79 5.62 -7.84
C ARG A 191 12.38 5.90 -6.40
N LEU A 192 11.15 5.59 -6.05
CA LEU A 192 10.71 5.70 -4.66
C LEU A 192 11.49 4.74 -3.77
N SER A 193 11.86 5.21 -2.57
CA SER A 193 12.56 4.41 -1.55
C SER A 193 11.64 3.36 -0.91
N LYS A 194 10.34 3.65 -0.81
CA LYS A 194 9.31 2.66 -0.45
C LYS A 194 8.82 1.94 -1.70
N HIS A 195 8.42 0.68 -1.55
CA HIS A 195 7.73 -0.03 -2.62
C HIS A 195 6.44 0.71 -2.99
N GLY A 196 6.34 1.13 -4.25
CA GLY A 196 5.11 1.69 -4.80
C GLY A 196 4.15 0.58 -5.22
N GLU A 197 2.92 0.95 -5.51
CA GLU A 197 1.81 0.04 -5.87
C GLU A 197 2.10 -0.93 -7.04
N PHE A 198 2.99 -0.53 -7.96
CA PHE A 198 3.38 -1.31 -9.16
C PHE A 198 4.85 -1.76 -9.14
N SER A 199 5.51 -1.71 -7.98
CA SER A 199 6.97 -1.94 -7.93
C SER A 199 7.34 -3.37 -8.28
N ASP A 200 6.58 -4.35 -7.82
CA ASP A 200 6.87 -5.77 -8.01
C ASP A 200 6.62 -6.18 -9.46
N GLU A 201 5.52 -5.71 -10.05
CA GLU A 201 5.17 -5.94 -11.45
C GLU A 201 6.23 -5.32 -12.37
N LEU A 202 6.68 -4.10 -12.06
CA LEU A 202 7.70 -3.39 -12.82
C LEU A 202 9.05 -4.12 -12.77
N ASP A 203 9.48 -4.55 -11.60
CA ASP A 203 10.74 -5.27 -11.41
C ASP A 203 10.70 -6.66 -12.08
N ALA A 204 9.58 -7.36 -11.95
CA ALA A 204 9.39 -8.67 -12.60
C ALA A 204 9.43 -8.56 -14.13
N LEU A 205 8.72 -7.57 -14.70
CA LEU A 205 8.70 -7.36 -16.15
C LEU A 205 10.07 -6.90 -16.68
N ALA A 206 10.71 -5.94 -16.01
CA ALA A 206 12.05 -5.48 -16.40
C ALA A 206 13.05 -6.64 -16.42
N LYS A 207 13.03 -7.49 -15.41
CA LYS A 207 13.86 -8.70 -15.34
C LYS A 207 13.54 -9.69 -16.45
N ALA A 208 12.27 -9.96 -16.72
CA ALA A 208 11.84 -10.88 -17.77
C ALA A 208 12.27 -10.43 -19.18
N LYS A 209 12.27 -9.11 -19.42
CA LYS A 209 12.64 -8.48 -20.69
C LYS A 209 14.13 -8.13 -20.77
N GLY A 210 14.93 -8.39 -19.73
CA GLY A 210 16.36 -8.05 -19.69
C GLY A 210 16.63 -6.54 -19.65
N VAL A 211 15.68 -5.74 -19.22
CA VAL A 211 15.78 -4.28 -19.16
C VAL A 211 16.56 -3.85 -17.92
N GLN A 212 17.60 -3.05 -18.12
CA GLN A 212 18.39 -2.45 -17.04
C GLN A 212 18.05 -0.96 -16.91
N MET A 213 17.25 -0.63 -15.92
CA MET A 213 17.01 0.77 -15.56
C MET A 213 18.16 1.31 -14.73
N ASN A 214 18.73 2.45 -15.16
CA ASN A 214 19.78 3.13 -14.40
C ASN A 214 19.15 3.95 -13.27
N ILE A 215 19.03 3.34 -12.07
CA ILE A 215 18.48 4.01 -10.90
C ILE A 215 19.54 4.94 -10.33
N ALA A 216 19.45 6.23 -10.66
CA ALA A 216 20.37 7.25 -10.19
C ALA A 216 20.27 7.42 -8.67
N GLN A 217 19.06 7.42 -8.10
CA GLN A 217 18.82 7.54 -6.66
C GLN A 217 17.48 6.95 -6.27
N ARG A 218 17.42 6.41 -5.02
CA ARG A 218 16.16 6.09 -4.35
C ARG A 218 15.81 7.21 -3.38
N VAL A 219 14.66 7.81 -3.55
CA VAL A 219 14.22 9.00 -2.79
C VAL A 219 12.76 8.88 -2.37
N ASN A 220 12.33 9.67 -1.40
CA ASN A 220 10.91 9.81 -1.12
C ASN A 220 10.24 10.70 -2.18
N TYR A 221 8.92 10.66 -2.25
CA TYR A 221 8.16 11.38 -3.27
C TYR A 221 8.29 12.92 -3.16
N GLU A 222 8.39 13.45 -1.96
CA GLU A 222 8.59 14.89 -1.73
C GLU A 222 9.92 15.41 -2.35
N ILE A 223 10.95 14.59 -2.35
CA ILE A 223 12.21 14.92 -3.02
C ILE A 223 12.01 14.94 -4.54
N ILE A 224 11.27 13.96 -5.10
CA ILE A 224 10.95 13.95 -6.54
C ILE A 224 10.22 15.24 -6.90
N LYS A 225 9.19 15.63 -6.15
CA LYS A 225 8.44 16.88 -6.40
C LYS A 225 9.33 18.13 -6.42
N LYS A 226 10.32 18.20 -5.55
CA LYS A 226 11.25 19.32 -5.50
C LYS A 226 12.24 19.34 -6.66
N LEU A 227 12.71 18.16 -7.08
CA LEU A 227 13.75 18.02 -8.10
C LEU A 227 13.21 17.98 -9.53
N GLN A 228 11.95 17.64 -9.75
CA GLN A 228 11.36 17.37 -11.07
C GLN A 228 11.47 18.53 -12.08
N LYS A 229 11.66 19.77 -11.62
CA LYS A 229 11.80 20.95 -12.49
C LYS A 229 13.17 21.05 -13.17
N ASP A 230 14.21 20.62 -12.46
CA ASP A 230 15.60 20.98 -12.77
C ASP A 230 16.44 19.80 -13.30
N PHE A 231 15.90 18.58 -13.36
CA PHE A 231 16.67 17.37 -13.66
C PHE A 231 16.14 16.55 -14.84
N ASP A 232 17.08 16.04 -15.65
CA ASP A 232 16.84 15.19 -16.82
C ASP A 232 16.73 13.70 -16.44
N PHE A 233 15.94 13.39 -15.43
CA PHE A 233 15.66 12.00 -15.05
C PHE A 233 14.18 11.65 -15.27
N LEU A 234 13.92 10.37 -15.46
CA LEU A 234 12.58 9.83 -15.53
C LEU A 234 12.14 9.40 -14.12
N TYR A 235 10.84 9.38 -13.85
CA TYR A 235 10.27 8.75 -12.68
C TYR A 235 8.89 8.18 -12.99
N PHE A 236 8.50 7.18 -12.21
CA PHE A 236 7.17 6.61 -12.31
C PHE A 236 6.18 7.41 -11.46
N ILE A 237 4.99 7.60 -11.99
CA ILE A 237 3.88 8.31 -11.35
C ILE A 237 2.59 7.60 -11.71
N THR A 238 1.59 7.62 -10.83
CA THR A 238 0.28 7.09 -11.16
C THR A 238 -0.65 8.19 -11.66
N THR A 239 -1.73 7.80 -12.35
CA THR A 239 -2.77 8.76 -12.78
C THR A 239 -3.39 9.48 -11.59
N LEU A 240 -3.56 8.83 -10.44
CA LEU A 240 -4.04 9.46 -9.22
C LEU A 240 -3.08 10.57 -8.74
N GLN A 241 -1.79 10.26 -8.64
CA GLN A 241 -0.80 11.26 -8.25
C GLN A 241 -0.76 12.44 -9.22
N ALA A 242 -0.82 12.17 -10.53
CA ALA A 242 -0.73 13.17 -11.57
C ALA A 242 -1.85 14.22 -11.53
N GLN A 243 -3.00 13.89 -10.94
CA GLN A 243 -4.12 14.81 -10.82
C GLN A 243 -3.98 15.80 -9.67
N PHE A 244 -3.44 15.35 -8.56
CA PHE A 244 -3.29 16.19 -7.37
C PHE A 244 -1.96 16.92 -7.32
N ASP A 245 -0.95 16.37 -7.97
CA ASP A 245 0.38 16.94 -7.95
C ASP A 245 0.63 17.85 -9.15
N TYR A 246 1.32 18.95 -8.87
CA TYR A 246 1.82 19.80 -9.94
C TYR A 246 2.82 19.04 -10.81
N ILE A 247 2.46 18.81 -12.07
CA ILE A 247 3.39 18.30 -13.08
C ILE A 247 4.01 19.50 -13.80
N PRO A 248 5.34 19.67 -13.78
CA PRO A 248 5.99 20.77 -14.47
C PRO A 248 5.67 20.79 -15.96
N MET A 249 5.46 21.97 -16.53
CA MET A 249 5.14 22.17 -17.95
C MET A 249 6.21 21.65 -18.92
N ASN A 250 7.43 21.40 -18.44
CA ASN A 250 8.54 20.83 -19.23
C ASN A 250 8.57 19.31 -19.25
N ARG A 251 7.52 18.63 -18.79
CA ARG A 251 7.44 17.17 -18.72
C ARG A 251 6.16 16.65 -19.35
N LYS A 252 6.25 15.44 -19.90
CA LYS A 252 5.13 14.69 -20.46
C LYS A 252 4.90 13.42 -19.66
N LEU A 253 3.66 13.08 -19.42
CA LEU A 253 3.25 11.80 -18.84
C LEU A 253 2.93 10.84 -19.98
N ILE A 254 3.60 9.70 -20.00
CA ILE A 254 3.46 8.71 -21.07
C ILE A 254 3.11 7.36 -20.44
N PRO A 255 2.02 6.71 -20.85
CA PRO A 255 1.65 5.38 -20.36
C PRO A 255 2.60 4.30 -20.85
N ILE A 256 2.60 3.16 -20.18
CA ILE A 256 3.36 1.95 -20.52
C ILE A 256 2.44 1.00 -21.28
N GLU A 257 2.96 0.34 -22.34
CA GLU A 257 2.18 -0.51 -23.27
C GLU A 257 1.49 -1.68 -22.56
N GLU A 258 2.13 -2.26 -21.54
CA GLU A 258 1.58 -3.38 -20.77
C GLU A 258 0.47 -2.91 -19.81
N GLU A 259 -0.58 -2.30 -20.36
CA GLU A 259 -1.67 -1.68 -19.60
C GLU A 259 -2.30 -2.63 -18.57
N SER A 260 -2.44 -3.91 -18.89
CA SER A 260 -3.04 -4.91 -17.99
C SER A 260 -2.22 -5.14 -16.72
N LEU A 261 -0.89 -4.96 -16.79
CA LEU A 261 0.00 -5.09 -15.64
C LEU A 261 0.08 -3.79 -14.82
N PHE A 262 -0.08 -2.65 -15.50
CA PHE A 262 0.13 -1.33 -14.92
C PHE A 262 -1.16 -0.53 -14.75
N THR A 263 -2.29 -1.23 -14.65
CA THR A 263 -3.59 -0.65 -14.30
C THR A 263 -4.23 -1.47 -13.19
N LYS A 264 -4.57 -0.80 -12.10
CA LYS A 264 -5.35 -1.39 -10.99
C LYS A 264 -6.70 -0.70 -10.89
N ASN A 265 -7.76 -1.50 -10.80
CA ASN A 265 -9.06 -0.96 -10.43
C ASN A 265 -9.04 -0.72 -8.92
N MET A 266 -9.46 0.46 -8.51
CA MET A 266 -9.63 0.80 -7.11
C MET A 266 -11.10 0.67 -6.74
N TYR A 267 -11.34 0.14 -5.55
CA TYR A 267 -12.69 -0.11 -5.03
C TYR A 267 -12.89 0.62 -3.70
N VAL A 268 -14.12 1.06 -3.50
CA VAL A 268 -14.63 1.41 -2.18
C VAL A 268 -15.41 0.21 -1.69
N SER A 269 -14.92 -0.41 -0.62
CA SER A 269 -15.53 -1.62 -0.05
C SER A 269 -16.08 -1.32 1.35
N TYR A 270 -17.24 -1.89 1.67
CA TYR A 270 -17.93 -1.68 2.94
C TYR A 270 -18.85 -2.85 3.27
N LEU A 271 -19.23 -2.97 4.55
CA LEU A 271 -20.26 -3.90 4.97
C LEU A 271 -21.64 -3.30 4.67
N LYS A 272 -22.61 -4.10 4.27
CA LYS A 272 -23.96 -3.63 3.92
C LYS A 272 -24.61 -2.77 5.01
N ASN A 273 -24.32 -3.03 6.27
CA ASN A 273 -24.82 -2.23 7.40
C ASN A 273 -24.27 -0.79 7.39
N ASN A 274 -23.14 -0.55 6.71
CA ASN A 274 -22.51 0.77 6.59
C ASN A 274 -22.77 1.43 5.22
N GLU A 275 -23.79 0.95 4.47
CA GLU A 275 -24.10 1.43 3.13
C GLU A 275 -24.39 2.94 3.07
N GLU A 276 -25.14 3.48 4.00
CA GLU A 276 -25.46 4.91 4.06
C GLU A 276 -24.20 5.76 4.20
N LYS A 277 -23.31 5.40 5.12
CA LYS A 277 -22.02 6.05 5.31
C LYS A 277 -21.14 5.96 4.07
N ALA A 278 -21.08 4.78 3.45
CA ALA A 278 -20.29 4.55 2.25
C ALA A 278 -20.81 5.32 1.05
N LEU A 279 -22.14 5.37 0.85
CA LEU A 279 -22.76 6.11 -0.24
C LEU A 279 -22.50 7.63 -0.12
N GLN A 280 -22.50 8.17 1.10
CA GLN A 280 -22.15 9.58 1.31
C GLN A 280 -20.74 9.90 0.76
N PHE A 281 -19.76 9.06 1.06
CA PHE A 281 -18.40 9.21 0.52
C PHE A 281 -18.36 8.97 -1.00
N ILE A 282 -19.01 7.92 -1.49
CA ILE A 282 -19.03 7.55 -2.92
C ILE A 282 -19.69 8.64 -3.75
N ASP A 283 -20.79 9.21 -3.30
CA ASP A 283 -21.51 10.26 -4.05
C ASP A 283 -20.73 11.57 -4.05
N TRP A 284 -20.09 11.92 -2.93
CA TRP A 284 -19.13 13.03 -2.92
C TRP A 284 -17.99 12.77 -3.92
N ALA A 285 -17.40 11.58 -3.88
CA ALA A 285 -16.30 11.21 -4.75
C ALA A 285 -16.69 11.28 -6.23
N LYS A 286 -17.86 10.77 -6.61
CA LYS A 286 -18.38 10.87 -7.99
C LYS A 286 -18.54 12.31 -8.47
N GLN A 287 -18.89 13.23 -7.60
CA GLN A 287 -19.04 14.65 -7.96
C GLN A 287 -17.70 15.38 -8.10
N LYS A 288 -16.76 15.06 -7.23
CA LYS A 288 -15.46 15.76 -7.17
C LYS A 288 -14.37 15.10 -8.02
N LEU A 289 -14.46 13.78 -8.19
CA LEU A 289 -13.45 12.98 -8.87
C LEU A 289 -13.95 12.48 -10.24
N ILE A 290 -14.99 13.09 -10.79
CA ILE A 290 -15.56 12.75 -12.11
C ILE A 290 -14.48 12.82 -13.20
N ASP A 291 -13.53 13.74 -13.09
CA ASP A 291 -12.39 13.83 -14.00
C ASP A 291 -11.39 12.68 -13.86
N PHE A 292 -11.52 11.85 -12.82
CA PHE A 292 -10.64 10.69 -12.61
C PHE A 292 -10.98 9.48 -13.51
N ALA A 293 -12.26 9.29 -13.83
CA ALA A 293 -12.69 8.14 -14.63
C ALA A 293 -12.43 8.37 -16.12
N ASP A 294 -12.36 9.61 -16.58
CA ASP A 294 -12.31 10.02 -17.99
C ASP A 294 -10.97 10.62 -18.44
N ILE A 295 -9.90 10.50 -17.66
CA ILE A 295 -8.56 10.70 -18.24
C ILE A 295 -8.23 9.51 -19.14
N SER A 296 -9.05 9.28 -20.12
CA SER A 296 -8.61 8.77 -21.41
C SER A 296 -7.75 9.88 -22.00
N LEU A 297 -6.46 9.67 -21.92
CA LEU A 297 -5.42 10.46 -22.52
C LEU A 297 -5.81 10.87 -23.96
N THR A 298 -6.38 12.06 -24.12
CA THR A 298 -6.41 12.75 -25.39
C THR A 298 -5.05 13.38 -25.67
#